data_c9399d8d7cb256e6eb15d2e69717e096
#
_entry.id   c9399d8d7cb256e6eb15d2e69717e096
#
_cell.length_a   1.000
_cell.length_b   1.000
_cell.length_c   1.000
_cell.angle_alpha   90.00
_cell.angle_beta   90.00
_cell.angle_gamma   90.00
#
_symmetry.space_group_name_H-M   'P 1'
#
loop_
_entity.id
_entity.type
_entity.pdbx_description
1 polymer ?
#
loop_
_entity_poly.entity_id
_entity_poly.type
_entity_poly.pdbx_seq_one_letter_code
_entity_poly.pdbx_strand_id
1 'polypeptide(L)'
;MAWRTLARYVQSLEDSGELIRVADPVDVELEAGCFADRLVKRGGGAILFEQPRLPDGSISDLPLAMNLFGTRDRTNHALGVKRPDEIGNRMVSLMKPDIGGIMKAPWTGIGLALEGMSMAPMKVRKGACQQIVIKDPDVTKLPIPKTWPEDGGRYITLPLVVTADPETGVHNMGMYRSQVFGPKELGLHWQAHKHGADHADASKDRMPVAICLGGPPEVMFSSISPLPDNLSEYEFAGLLGKRRLRITKCITNELMVPAGLLYTSDAADD
;
A
#
# COMPACT_ATOMS: atom_id res chain seq x y z
N MET A 1 -10.71 -10.26 -8.84
CA MET A 1 -11.56 -9.34 -8.07
C MET A 1 -10.64 -8.36 -7.38
N ALA A 2 -10.83 -7.06 -7.50
CA ALA A 2 -9.97 -6.10 -6.83
C ALA A 2 -10.48 -5.87 -5.40
N TRP A 3 -9.57 -5.78 -4.44
CA TRP A 3 -9.90 -5.57 -3.04
C TRP A 3 -10.12 -4.07 -2.78
N ARG A 4 -11.24 -3.70 -2.17
CA ARG A 4 -11.51 -2.28 -1.89
C ARG A 4 -10.68 -1.74 -0.73
N THR A 5 -10.33 -2.61 0.24
CA THR A 5 -9.56 -2.26 1.43
C THR A 5 -8.60 -3.40 1.79
N LEU A 6 -7.58 -3.10 2.62
CA LEU A 6 -6.68 -4.12 3.16
C LEU A 6 -7.47 -5.12 4.04
N ALA A 7 -8.44 -4.63 4.82
CA ALA A 7 -9.27 -5.49 5.67
C ALA A 7 -10.04 -6.56 4.87
N ARG A 8 -10.60 -6.17 3.71
CA ARG A 8 -11.26 -7.14 2.80
C ARG A 8 -10.31 -8.16 2.23
N TYR A 9 -9.08 -7.77 1.93
CA TYR A 9 -8.05 -8.71 1.50
C TYR A 9 -7.67 -9.68 2.63
N VAL A 10 -7.43 -9.17 3.84
CA VAL A 10 -7.14 -9.99 5.02
C VAL A 10 -8.28 -10.97 5.30
N GLN A 11 -9.54 -10.51 5.25
CA GLN A 11 -10.71 -11.38 5.38
C GLN A 11 -10.73 -12.50 4.33
N SER A 12 -10.39 -12.19 3.09
CA SER A 12 -10.34 -13.21 2.03
C SER A 12 -9.25 -14.26 2.25
N LEU A 13 -8.13 -13.87 2.88
CA LEU A 13 -7.10 -14.84 3.29
C LEU A 13 -7.61 -15.75 4.39
N GLU A 14 -8.40 -15.22 5.32
CA GLU A 14 -9.05 -16.03 6.36
C GLU A 14 -10.07 -17.00 5.76
N ASP A 15 -10.94 -16.53 4.88
CA ASP A 15 -11.95 -17.34 4.19
C ASP A 15 -11.32 -18.48 3.36
N SER A 16 -10.09 -18.28 2.87
CA SER A 16 -9.34 -19.30 2.12
C SER A 16 -8.42 -20.18 2.98
N GLY A 17 -8.39 -19.98 4.30
CA GLY A 17 -7.51 -20.72 5.21
C GLY A 17 -6.04 -20.32 5.15
N GLU A 18 -5.72 -19.17 4.52
CA GLU A 18 -4.38 -18.62 4.36
C GLU A 18 -4.00 -17.60 5.45
N LEU A 19 -4.85 -17.39 6.47
CA LEU A 19 -4.62 -16.50 7.60
C LEU A 19 -4.65 -17.25 8.93
N ILE A 20 -3.66 -16.97 9.76
CA ILE A 20 -3.60 -17.42 11.16
C ILE A 20 -3.91 -16.21 12.05
N ARG A 21 -4.92 -16.32 12.92
CA ARG A 21 -5.20 -15.33 13.97
C ARG A 21 -4.50 -15.72 15.26
N VAL A 22 -3.89 -14.75 15.92
CA VAL A 22 -3.29 -14.89 17.24
C VAL A 22 -4.00 -13.91 18.17
N ALA A 23 -4.83 -14.46 19.06
CA ALA A 23 -5.61 -13.68 20.02
C ALA A 23 -4.81 -13.30 21.28
N ASP A 24 -3.77 -14.06 21.61
CA ASP A 24 -2.91 -13.76 22.76
C ASP A 24 -2.07 -12.51 22.49
N PRO A 25 -1.76 -11.73 23.54
CA PRO A 25 -0.85 -10.60 23.43
C PRO A 25 0.54 -11.01 22.93
N VAL A 26 1.03 -10.33 21.88
CA VAL A 26 2.35 -10.57 21.26
C VAL A 26 3.13 -9.27 21.20
N ASP A 27 4.40 -9.29 21.62
CA ASP A 27 5.24 -8.10 21.59
C ASP A 27 5.57 -7.70 20.13
N VAL A 28 5.37 -6.42 19.82
CA VAL A 28 5.74 -5.89 18.51
C VAL A 28 7.26 -5.88 18.30
N GLU A 29 8.03 -5.88 19.39
CA GLU A 29 9.48 -5.98 19.32
C GLU A 29 9.92 -7.43 19.36
N LEU A 30 10.51 -7.88 18.28
CA LEU A 30 11.12 -9.19 18.03
C LEU A 30 10.15 -10.37 18.01
N GLU A 31 9.16 -10.45 18.92
CA GLU A 31 8.30 -11.64 19.03
C GLU A 31 7.41 -11.78 17.78
N ALA A 32 6.67 -10.74 17.39
CA ALA A 32 5.87 -10.75 16.16
C ALA A 32 6.71 -11.06 14.91
N GLY A 33 7.92 -10.46 14.83
CA GLY A 33 8.89 -10.74 13.76
C GLY A 33 9.34 -12.19 13.73
N CYS A 34 9.59 -12.79 14.91
CA CYS A 34 9.99 -14.19 15.03
C CYS A 34 8.90 -15.15 14.54
N PHE A 35 7.63 -14.88 14.88
CA PHE A 35 6.49 -15.66 14.35
C PHE A 35 6.42 -15.58 12.83
N ALA A 36 6.47 -14.36 12.28
CA ALA A 36 6.40 -14.14 10.85
C ALA A 36 7.55 -14.83 10.09
N ASP A 37 8.79 -14.71 10.58
CA ASP A 37 9.97 -15.36 9.97
C ASP A 37 9.83 -16.88 9.93
N ARG A 38 9.40 -17.50 11.03
CA ARG A 38 9.18 -18.95 11.10
C ARG A 38 8.08 -19.41 10.14
N LEU A 39 7.00 -18.63 10.00
CA LEU A 39 5.93 -18.95 9.06
C LEU A 39 6.42 -18.86 7.61
N VAL A 40 7.12 -17.79 7.26
CA VAL A 40 7.70 -17.63 5.90
C VAL A 40 8.59 -18.80 5.54
N LYS A 41 9.52 -19.21 6.44
CA LYS A 41 10.46 -20.30 6.21
C LYS A 41 9.78 -21.66 6.06
N ARG A 42 8.57 -21.83 6.59
CA ARG A 42 7.78 -23.06 6.48
C ARG A 42 6.74 -23.02 5.36
N GLY A 43 6.72 -21.95 4.56
CA GLY A 43 5.68 -21.75 3.54
C GLY A 43 4.29 -21.55 4.14
N GLY A 44 4.21 -21.08 5.39
CA GLY A 44 2.95 -20.87 6.11
C GLY A 44 2.17 -19.63 5.68
N GLY A 45 0.95 -19.50 6.23
CA GLY A 45 -0.02 -18.46 5.91
C GLY A 45 0.42 -17.04 6.34
N ALA A 46 -0.44 -16.08 6.04
CA ALA A 46 -0.40 -14.77 6.66
C ALA A 46 -0.75 -14.88 8.15
N ILE A 47 -0.38 -13.87 8.94
CA ILE A 47 -0.66 -13.85 10.37
C ILE A 47 -1.23 -12.50 10.77
N LEU A 48 -2.26 -12.52 11.63
CA LEU A 48 -2.88 -11.36 12.24
C LEU A 48 -2.76 -11.48 13.76
N PHE A 49 -2.01 -10.59 14.37
CA PHE A 49 -1.95 -10.43 15.82
C PHE A 49 -3.06 -9.46 16.24
N GLU A 50 -4.02 -9.94 17.02
CA GLU A 50 -5.19 -9.14 17.43
C GLU A 50 -4.86 -8.20 18.58
N GLN A 51 -3.91 -8.56 19.44
CA GLN A 51 -3.47 -7.81 20.60
C GLN A 51 -1.96 -7.52 20.58
N PRO A 52 -1.46 -6.69 19.66
CA PRO A 52 -0.04 -6.32 19.64
C PRO A 52 0.31 -5.54 20.91
N ARG A 53 1.31 -6.01 21.67
CA ARG A 53 1.82 -5.33 22.86
C ARG A 53 2.91 -4.35 22.45
N LEU A 54 2.72 -3.09 22.84
CA LEU A 54 3.66 -1.99 22.57
C LEU A 54 4.82 -2.02 23.58
N PRO A 55 5.94 -1.31 23.30
CA PRO A 55 7.10 -1.30 24.18
C PRO A 55 6.83 -0.75 25.60
N ASP A 56 5.80 0.07 25.77
CA ASP A 56 5.35 0.57 27.08
C ASP A 56 4.47 -0.44 27.85
N GLY A 57 4.27 -1.63 27.30
CA GLY A 57 3.44 -2.70 27.87
C GLY A 57 1.95 -2.58 27.57
N SER A 58 1.49 -1.49 26.95
CA SER A 58 0.07 -1.34 26.58
C SER A 58 -0.26 -2.20 25.33
N ILE A 59 -1.53 -2.54 25.19
CA ILE A 59 -2.04 -3.21 23.97
C ILE A 59 -2.47 -2.14 22.99
N SER A 60 -2.08 -2.32 21.72
CA SER A 60 -2.51 -1.44 20.63
C SER A 60 -3.99 -1.64 20.31
N ASP A 61 -4.69 -0.54 20.03
CA ASP A 61 -6.07 -0.57 19.51
C ASP A 61 -6.15 -1.10 18.07
N LEU A 62 -5.01 -1.17 17.38
CA LEU A 62 -4.93 -1.66 16.00
C LEU A 62 -4.22 -3.02 15.97
N PRO A 63 -4.73 -3.99 15.20
CA PRO A 63 -4.06 -5.26 14.99
C PRO A 63 -2.82 -5.10 14.10
N LEU A 64 -1.93 -6.09 14.14
CA LEU A 64 -0.74 -6.17 13.29
C LEU A 64 -0.85 -7.36 12.35
N ALA A 65 -0.88 -7.10 11.05
CA ALA A 65 -0.87 -8.13 10.02
C ALA A 65 0.53 -8.26 9.41
N MET A 66 1.03 -9.49 9.28
CA MET A 66 2.34 -9.78 8.69
C MET A 66 2.25 -10.93 7.68
N ASN A 67 3.26 -11.04 6.81
CA ASN A 67 3.37 -12.09 5.79
C ASN A 67 2.19 -12.14 4.81
N LEU A 68 1.54 -11.00 4.54
CA LEU A 68 0.34 -10.92 3.69
C LEU A 68 0.62 -11.35 2.24
N PHE A 69 1.83 -11.12 1.73
CA PHE A 69 2.24 -11.35 0.34
C PHE A 69 3.39 -12.35 0.21
N GLY A 70 3.63 -13.19 1.23
CA GLY A 70 4.82 -14.02 1.34
C GLY A 70 4.88 -15.24 0.42
N THR A 71 3.84 -15.53 -0.38
CA THR A 71 3.84 -16.58 -1.39
C THR A 71 3.36 -16.05 -2.74
N ARG A 72 3.74 -16.76 -3.82
CA ARG A 72 3.26 -16.41 -5.16
C ARG A 72 1.73 -16.48 -5.25
N ASP A 73 1.11 -17.46 -4.61
CA ASP A 73 -0.34 -17.65 -4.67
C ASP A 73 -1.07 -16.53 -3.93
N ARG A 74 -0.59 -16.10 -2.75
CA ARG A 74 -1.14 -14.93 -2.06
C ARG A 74 -0.93 -13.63 -2.86
N THR A 75 0.23 -13.47 -3.51
CA THR A 75 0.47 -12.32 -4.40
C THR A 75 -0.48 -12.33 -5.60
N ASN A 76 -0.67 -13.47 -6.25
CA ASN A 76 -1.61 -13.62 -7.36
C ASN A 76 -3.04 -13.35 -6.90
N HIS A 77 -3.44 -13.86 -5.73
CA HIS A 77 -4.74 -13.61 -5.11
C HIS A 77 -4.94 -12.12 -4.80
N ALA A 78 -3.92 -11.47 -4.24
CA ALA A 78 -3.92 -10.04 -3.95
C ALA A 78 -4.17 -9.19 -5.20
N LEU A 79 -3.57 -9.56 -6.32
CA LEU A 79 -3.67 -8.86 -7.61
C LEU A 79 -4.84 -9.34 -8.48
N GLY A 80 -5.57 -10.36 -8.03
CA GLY A 80 -6.72 -10.93 -8.78
C GLY A 80 -6.33 -11.53 -10.13
N VAL A 81 -5.14 -12.13 -10.21
CA VAL A 81 -4.60 -12.80 -11.39
C VAL A 81 -4.29 -14.26 -11.09
N LYS A 82 -4.25 -15.11 -12.12
CA LYS A 82 -3.79 -16.49 -11.98
C LYS A 82 -2.27 -16.58 -12.09
N ARG A 83 -1.68 -15.71 -12.89
CA ARG A 83 -0.24 -15.64 -13.13
C ARG A 83 0.23 -14.20 -13.27
N PRO A 84 1.44 -13.84 -12.80
CA PRO A 84 1.97 -12.48 -12.85
C PRO A 84 2.09 -11.90 -14.27
N ASP A 85 2.36 -12.76 -15.27
CA ASP A 85 2.50 -12.36 -16.67
C ASP A 85 1.19 -11.77 -17.27
N GLU A 86 0.03 -12.07 -16.68
CA GLU A 86 -1.23 -11.44 -17.09
C GLU A 86 -1.19 -9.91 -16.96
N ILE A 87 -0.50 -9.40 -15.94
CA ILE A 87 -0.36 -7.95 -15.74
C ILE A 87 0.50 -7.34 -16.85
N GLY A 88 1.66 -7.96 -17.14
CA GLY A 88 2.54 -7.52 -18.21
C GLY A 88 1.83 -7.54 -19.58
N ASN A 89 1.08 -8.60 -19.87
CA ASN A 89 0.31 -8.72 -21.10
C ASN A 89 -0.75 -7.62 -21.23
N ARG A 90 -1.43 -7.26 -20.15
CA ARG A 90 -2.39 -6.15 -20.12
C ARG A 90 -1.72 -4.81 -20.40
N MET A 91 -0.57 -4.54 -19.79
CA MET A 91 0.21 -3.33 -20.08
C MET A 91 0.62 -3.27 -21.55
N VAL A 92 1.15 -4.35 -22.11
CA VAL A 92 1.52 -4.43 -23.52
C VAL A 92 0.32 -4.18 -24.43
N SER A 93 -0.84 -4.76 -24.12
CA SER A 93 -2.06 -4.57 -24.90
C SER A 93 -2.55 -3.11 -24.91
N LEU A 94 -2.35 -2.39 -23.79
CA LEU A 94 -2.68 -0.95 -23.72
C LEU A 94 -1.67 -0.08 -24.47
N MET A 95 -0.39 -0.42 -24.40
CA MET A 95 0.67 0.33 -25.09
C MET A 95 0.72 0.07 -26.60
N LYS A 96 0.38 -1.15 -27.01
CA LYS A 96 0.42 -1.61 -28.41
C LYS A 96 -0.87 -2.38 -28.74
N PRO A 97 -2.01 -1.65 -28.93
CA PRO A 97 -3.28 -2.31 -29.23
C PRO A 97 -3.24 -3.01 -30.59
N ASP A 98 -3.73 -4.25 -30.64
CA ASP A 98 -3.93 -4.99 -31.87
C ASP A 98 -5.15 -4.43 -32.64
N ILE A 99 -4.91 -3.43 -33.48
CA ILE A 99 -5.94 -2.76 -34.28
C ILE A 99 -6.64 -3.77 -35.20
N GLY A 100 -5.90 -4.71 -35.81
CA GLY A 100 -6.48 -5.74 -36.66
C GLY A 100 -7.43 -6.68 -35.94
N GLY A 101 -7.08 -7.09 -34.74
CA GLY A 101 -7.94 -7.87 -33.83
C GLY A 101 -9.17 -7.09 -33.38
N ILE A 102 -9.01 -5.80 -33.04
CA ILE A 102 -10.13 -4.92 -32.68
C ILE A 102 -11.12 -4.74 -33.81
N MET A 103 -10.66 -4.60 -35.03
CA MET A 103 -11.55 -4.50 -36.21
C MET A 103 -12.37 -5.77 -36.44
N LYS A 104 -11.81 -6.95 -36.12
CA LYS A 104 -12.52 -8.23 -36.23
C LYS A 104 -13.45 -8.50 -35.08
N ALA A 105 -13.15 -7.97 -33.90
CA ALA A 105 -13.89 -8.16 -32.65
C ALA A 105 -13.98 -6.83 -31.87
N PRO A 106 -14.89 -5.92 -32.23
CA PRO A 106 -14.98 -4.57 -31.67
C PRO A 106 -15.13 -4.52 -30.13
N TRP A 107 -15.73 -5.54 -29.53
CA TRP A 107 -15.84 -5.65 -28.06
C TRP A 107 -14.50 -5.76 -27.33
N THR A 108 -13.44 -6.24 -28.01
CA THR A 108 -12.08 -6.24 -27.44
C THR A 108 -11.55 -4.83 -27.29
N GLY A 109 -11.86 -3.95 -28.25
CA GLY A 109 -11.56 -2.53 -28.19
C GLY A 109 -12.30 -1.80 -27.05
N ILE A 110 -13.58 -2.15 -26.80
CA ILE A 110 -14.34 -1.63 -25.68
C ILE A 110 -13.70 -2.06 -24.35
N GLY A 111 -13.32 -3.32 -24.22
CA GLY A 111 -12.62 -3.83 -23.02
C GLY A 111 -11.32 -3.07 -22.76
N LEU A 112 -10.51 -2.85 -23.81
CA LEU A 112 -9.26 -2.10 -23.73
C LEU A 112 -9.48 -0.63 -23.33
N ALA A 113 -10.53 0.01 -23.88
CA ALA A 113 -10.89 1.39 -23.56
C ALA A 113 -11.32 1.51 -22.07
N LEU A 114 -12.14 0.57 -21.58
CA LEU A 114 -12.54 0.53 -20.16
C LEU A 114 -11.33 0.33 -19.23
N GLU A 115 -10.38 -0.51 -19.64
CA GLU A 115 -9.14 -0.71 -18.91
C GLU A 115 -8.28 0.57 -18.88
N GLY A 116 -8.12 1.24 -20.01
CA GLY A 116 -7.46 2.54 -20.08
C GLY A 116 -8.15 3.61 -19.23
N MET A 117 -9.49 3.64 -19.22
CA MET A 117 -10.25 4.56 -18.34
C MET A 117 -10.03 4.27 -16.85
N SER A 118 -9.76 3.03 -16.47
CA SER A 118 -9.48 2.67 -15.08
C SER A 118 -8.17 3.26 -14.56
N MET A 119 -7.24 3.58 -15.44
CA MET A 119 -5.95 4.18 -15.09
C MET A 119 -6.09 5.63 -14.61
N ALA A 120 -7.04 6.41 -15.13
CA ALA A 120 -7.20 7.80 -14.74
C ALA A 120 -7.69 7.91 -13.26
N PRO A 121 -6.91 8.47 -12.33
CA PRO A 121 -7.33 8.60 -10.94
C PRO A 121 -8.56 9.49 -10.82
N MET A 122 -9.37 9.27 -9.78
CA MET A 122 -10.60 10.02 -9.54
C MET A 122 -10.45 10.86 -8.27
N LYS A 123 -10.45 12.18 -8.42
CA LYS A 123 -10.44 13.10 -7.28
C LYS A 123 -11.79 13.07 -6.55
N VAL A 124 -11.76 12.90 -5.23
CA VAL A 124 -12.94 12.96 -4.37
C VAL A 124 -12.73 14.05 -3.30
N ARG A 125 -13.84 14.68 -2.85
CA ARG A 125 -13.76 15.77 -1.86
C ARG A 125 -13.35 15.28 -0.47
N LYS A 126 -13.78 14.08 -0.09
CA LYS A 126 -13.44 13.43 1.19
C LYS A 126 -13.16 11.95 0.95
N GLY A 127 -12.18 11.42 1.66
CA GLY A 127 -11.82 10.01 1.68
C GLY A 127 -12.09 9.38 3.05
N ALA A 128 -12.17 8.06 3.11
CA ALA A 128 -12.26 7.32 4.37
C ALA A 128 -11.06 7.66 5.29
N CYS A 129 -9.88 7.89 4.72
CA CYS A 129 -8.68 8.31 5.43
C CYS A 129 -8.81 9.67 6.18
N GLN A 130 -9.91 10.39 6.00
CA GLN A 130 -10.18 11.70 6.62
C GLN A 130 -11.33 11.66 7.62
N GLN A 131 -11.90 10.48 7.90
CA GLN A 131 -13.05 10.35 8.82
C GLN A 131 -12.66 10.65 10.27
N ILE A 132 -11.48 10.19 10.66
CA ILE A 132 -10.92 10.44 12.00
C ILE A 132 -9.64 11.26 11.84
N VAL A 133 -9.58 12.38 12.57
CA VAL A 133 -8.43 13.28 12.59
C VAL A 133 -7.91 13.38 14.01
N ILE A 134 -6.71 12.84 14.24
CA ILE A 134 -6.04 12.93 15.54
C ILE A 134 -5.20 14.22 15.55
N LYS A 135 -5.57 15.16 16.40
CA LYS A 135 -4.91 16.48 16.47
C LYS A 135 -3.53 16.45 17.08
N ASP A 136 -3.29 15.53 17.99
CA ASP A 136 -1.99 15.29 18.64
C ASP A 136 -1.57 13.82 18.42
N PRO A 137 -1.07 13.48 17.23
CA PRO A 137 -0.73 12.11 16.89
C PRO A 137 0.54 11.65 17.61
N ASP A 138 0.55 10.38 18.00
CA ASP A 138 1.70 9.68 18.54
C ASP A 138 1.91 8.37 17.76
N VAL A 139 2.92 8.36 16.89
CA VAL A 139 3.23 7.18 16.06
C VAL A 139 3.80 6.02 16.88
N THR A 140 4.23 6.25 18.10
CA THR A 140 4.71 5.18 18.98
C THR A 140 3.59 4.28 19.49
N LYS A 141 2.34 4.73 19.42
CA LYS A 141 1.13 3.98 19.75
C LYS A 141 0.65 3.05 18.64
N LEU A 142 1.22 3.17 17.45
CA LEU A 142 0.96 2.22 16.38
C LEU A 142 1.74 0.91 16.60
N PRO A 143 1.18 -0.26 16.21
CA PRO A 143 1.84 -1.55 16.38
C PRO A 143 2.93 -1.77 15.32
N ILE A 144 3.89 -0.87 15.28
CA ILE A 144 5.01 -0.89 14.35
C ILE A 144 6.05 -1.88 14.88
N PRO A 145 6.45 -2.92 14.11
CA PRO A 145 7.34 -3.94 14.63
C PRO A 145 8.82 -3.51 14.60
N LYS A 146 9.59 -4.01 15.56
CA LYS A 146 11.03 -4.23 15.44
C LYS A 146 11.25 -5.71 15.08
N THR A 147 11.73 -5.98 13.86
CA THR A 147 11.75 -7.36 13.34
C THR A 147 13.02 -8.11 13.73
N TRP A 148 14.18 -7.43 13.73
CA TRP A 148 15.48 -8.05 14.01
C TRP A 148 16.17 -7.41 15.22
N PRO A 149 16.96 -8.18 16.00
CA PRO A 149 17.68 -7.64 17.16
C PRO A 149 18.59 -6.46 16.84
N GLU A 150 19.27 -6.52 15.69
CA GLU A 150 20.21 -5.49 15.23
C GLU A 150 19.54 -4.32 14.49
N ASP A 151 18.20 -4.35 14.30
CA ASP A 151 17.49 -3.19 13.74
C ASP A 151 17.64 -1.97 14.66
N GLY A 152 17.86 -0.79 14.06
CA GLY A 152 18.03 0.47 14.79
C GLY A 152 16.77 0.94 15.54
N GLY A 153 15.65 0.24 15.42
CA GLY A 153 14.38 0.54 16.07
C GLY A 153 13.20 -0.14 15.38
N ARG A 154 12.01 0.40 15.61
CA ARG A 154 10.78 -0.06 14.96
C ARG A 154 10.62 0.57 13.59
N TYR A 155 10.15 -0.21 12.61
CA TYR A 155 10.03 0.24 11.23
C TYR A 155 8.64 -0.04 10.66
N ILE A 156 8.07 0.98 10.03
CA ILE A 156 6.96 0.80 9.10
C ILE A 156 7.55 0.18 7.82
N THR A 157 7.16 -1.05 7.51
CA THR A 157 7.78 -1.83 6.44
C THR A 157 7.08 -1.68 5.09
N LEU A 158 5.78 -1.36 5.09
CA LEU A 158 4.96 -1.20 3.89
C LEU A 158 4.26 0.17 3.83
N PRO A 159 4.95 1.29 4.12
CA PRO A 159 4.35 2.60 3.99
C PRO A 159 4.27 3.02 2.53
N LEU A 160 3.18 3.65 2.15
CA LEU A 160 3.06 4.36 0.88
C LEU A 160 3.43 5.82 1.14
N VAL A 161 4.58 6.25 0.65
CA VAL A 161 5.09 7.60 0.87
C VAL A 161 4.80 8.42 -0.37
N VAL A 162 3.97 9.43 -0.20
CA VAL A 162 3.58 10.36 -1.27
C VAL A 162 4.42 11.61 -1.16
N THR A 163 5.04 11.99 -2.27
CA THR A 163 5.76 13.25 -2.48
C THR A 163 5.29 13.90 -3.77
N ALA A 164 5.66 15.14 -4.01
CA ALA A 164 5.44 15.80 -5.29
C ALA A 164 6.71 16.56 -5.69
N ASP A 165 6.99 16.54 -6.97
CA ASP A 165 8.02 17.37 -7.56
C ASP A 165 7.69 18.86 -7.33
N PRO A 166 8.59 19.64 -6.72
CA PRO A 166 8.31 21.03 -6.38
C PRO A 166 8.15 21.96 -7.57
N GLU A 167 8.67 21.59 -8.75
CA GLU A 167 8.62 22.40 -9.97
C GLU A 167 7.41 22.05 -10.84
N THR A 168 7.14 20.75 -11.02
CA THR A 168 6.08 20.27 -11.92
C THR A 168 4.78 19.91 -11.21
N GLY A 169 4.83 19.65 -9.90
CA GLY A 169 3.70 19.14 -9.12
C GLY A 169 3.35 17.68 -9.41
N VAL A 170 4.18 16.97 -10.16
CA VAL A 170 3.97 15.54 -10.43
C VAL A 170 4.15 14.74 -9.15
N HIS A 171 3.16 13.92 -8.82
CA HIS A 171 3.18 13.10 -7.61
C HIS A 171 3.92 11.77 -7.86
N ASN A 172 4.68 11.36 -6.86
CA ASN A 172 5.22 10.01 -6.72
C ASN A 172 4.60 9.34 -5.49
N MET A 173 4.32 8.05 -5.58
CA MET A 173 3.84 7.22 -4.48
C MET A 173 4.74 5.99 -4.36
N GLY A 174 5.84 6.14 -3.66
CA GLY A 174 6.85 5.08 -3.47
C GLY A 174 6.73 4.37 -2.13
N MET A 175 7.29 3.17 -2.02
CA MET A 175 7.41 2.45 -0.77
C MET A 175 8.81 2.65 -0.18
N TYR A 176 8.90 3.42 0.90
CA TYR A 176 10.16 3.74 1.57
C TYR A 176 10.05 3.40 3.05
N ARG A 177 10.86 2.45 3.52
CA ARG A 177 10.88 2.03 4.92
C ARG A 177 11.09 3.21 5.85
N SER A 178 10.22 3.37 6.86
CA SER A 178 10.25 4.51 7.77
C SER A 178 10.54 4.04 9.19
N GLN A 179 11.59 4.60 9.80
CA GLN A 179 12.00 4.30 11.18
C GLN A 179 11.29 5.23 12.17
N VAL A 180 10.82 4.69 13.28
CA VAL A 180 10.26 5.49 14.37
C VAL A 180 11.40 6.03 15.23
N PHE A 181 11.52 7.35 15.33
CA PHE A 181 12.49 8.03 16.22
C PHE A 181 11.82 8.60 17.46
N GLY A 182 10.54 8.95 17.38
CA GLY A 182 9.82 9.53 18.50
C GLY A 182 8.32 9.65 18.19
N PRO A 183 7.55 10.22 19.10
CA PRO A 183 6.09 10.31 18.94
C PRO A 183 5.64 11.04 17.67
N LYS A 184 6.43 11.98 17.17
CA LYS A 184 6.14 12.81 16.00
C LYS A 184 7.25 12.80 14.96
N GLU A 185 8.19 11.85 15.08
CA GLU A 185 9.37 11.81 14.24
C GLU A 185 9.52 10.44 13.59
N LEU A 186 9.65 10.46 12.25
CA LEU A 186 9.95 9.30 11.42
C LEU A 186 11.16 9.59 10.54
N GLY A 187 12.11 8.67 10.51
CA GLY A 187 13.23 8.72 9.57
C GLY A 187 12.85 8.01 8.27
N LEU A 188 12.97 8.67 7.13
CA LEU A 188 12.79 8.10 5.81
C LEU A 188 14.14 7.77 5.19
N HIS A 189 14.25 6.54 4.67
CA HIS A 189 15.44 6.13 3.94
C HIS A 189 15.20 6.26 2.44
N TRP A 190 15.74 7.33 1.86
CA TRP A 190 15.74 7.55 0.42
C TRP A 190 16.88 6.78 -0.25
N GLN A 191 16.59 6.03 -1.29
CA GLN A 191 17.59 5.51 -2.21
C GLN A 191 17.85 6.56 -3.28
N ALA A 192 19.12 6.88 -3.55
CA ALA A 192 19.55 7.99 -4.41
C ALA A 192 18.98 7.99 -5.86
N HIS A 193 18.51 6.85 -6.34
CA HIS A 193 17.96 6.68 -7.69
C HIS A 193 16.43 6.54 -7.70
N LYS A 194 15.75 7.05 -6.69
CA LYS A 194 14.29 7.01 -6.57
C LYS A 194 13.71 8.42 -6.61
N HIS A 195 12.56 8.58 -7.25
CA HIS A 195 11.87 9.87 -7.40
C HIS A 195 11.68 10.63 -6.07
N GLY A 196 11.51 9.92 -4.95
CA GLY A 196 11.42 10.56 -3.64
C GLY A 196 12.71 11.27 -3.23
N ALA A 197 13.89 10.75 -3.63
CA ALA A 197 15.16 11.42 -3.43
C ALA A 197 15.31 12.63 -4.36
N ASP A 198 14.94 12.47 -5.64
CA ASP A 198 14.97 13.57 -6.62
C ASP A 198 14.09 14.75 -6.16
N HIS A 199 12.88 14.46 -5.63
CA HIS A 199 12.00 15.49 -5.08
C HIS A 199 12.60 16.15 -3.83
N ALA A 200 13.28 15.38 -2.98
CA ALA A 200 13.94 15.94 -1.79
C ALA A 200 15.09 16.86 -2.17
N ASP A 201 15.93 16.45 -3.14
CA ASP A 201 17.07 17.22 -3.63
C ASP A 201 16.61 18.50 -4.36
N ALA A 202 15.52 18.44 -5.12
CA ALA A 202 14.93 19.60 -5.77
C ALA A 202 14.25 20.58 -4.80
N SER A 203 13.92 20.13 -3.59
CA SER A 203 13.28 20.96 -2.56
C SER A 203 14.35 21.78 -1.81
N LYS A 204 14.21 23.12 -1.82
CA LYS A 204 15.21 24.03 -1.25
C LYS A 204 15.25 24.06 0.27
N ASP A 205 14.18 23.66 0.94
CA ASP A 205 14.06 23.73 2.41
C ASP A 205 13.27 22.53 2.93
N ARG A 206 11.93 22.56 2.85
CA ARG A 206 11.04 21.52 3.35
C ARG A 206 10.23 20.94 2.23
N MET A 207 10.23 19.61 2.12
CA MET A 207 9.38 18.89 1.20
C MET A 207 8.16 18.33 1.94
N PRO A 208 6.92 18.64 1.49
CA PRO A 208 5.73 17.96 2.01
C PRO A 208 5.78 16.48 1.73
N VAL A 209 5.48 15.67 2.76
CA VAL A 209 5.42 14.21 2.68
C VAL A 209 4.10 13.76 3.30
N ALA A 210 3.45 12.76 2.69
CA ALA A 210 2.34 12.06 3.32
C ALA A 210 2.68 10.56 3.38
N ILE A 211 2.64 9.99 4.58
CA ILE A 211 2.87 8.56 4.82
C ILE A 211 1.50 7.91 5.00
N CYS A 212 1.18 7.00 4.10
CA CYS A 212 -0.10 6.30 4.08
C CYS A 212 0.12 4.84 4.49
N LEU A 213 -0.68 4.36 5.44
CA LEU A 213 -0.59 2.99 5.97
C LEU A 213 -1.83 2.19 5.58
N GLY A 214 -1.63 0.92 5.28
CA GLY A 214 -2.69 0.07 4.78
C GLY A 214 -3.10 0.48 3.36
N GLY A 215 -4.13 -0.11 2.85
CA GLY A 215 -4.61 0.15 1.50
C GLY A 215 -4.81 -1.15 0.73
N PRO A 216 -5.56 -1.11 -0.34
CA PRO A 216 -5.77 -2.30 -1.14
C PRO A 216 -4.46 -2.75 -1.79
N PRO A 217 -4.26 -4.06 -1.99
CA PRO A 217 -3.02 -4.62 -2.51
C PRO A 217 -2.53 -3.97 -3.80
N GLU A 218 -3.42 -3.64 -4.73
CA GLU A 218 -3.07 -2.99 -6.00
C GLU A 218 -2.32 -1.67 -5.82
N VAL A 219 -2.62 -0.92 -4.75
CA VAL A 219 -1.94 0.35 -4.44
C VAL A 219 -0.54 0.07 -3.86
N MET A 220 -0.42 -0.95 -3.00
CA MET A 220 0.88 -1.37 -2.45
C MET A 220 1.81 -1.89 -3.55
N PHE A 221 1.29 -2.71 -4.46
CA PHE A 221 2.09 -3.24 -5.56
C PHE A 221 2.47 -2.17 -6.59
N SER A 222 1.61 -1.17 -6.83
CA SER A 222 1.96 -0.07 -7.72
C SER A 222 3.16 0.74 -7.22
N SER A 223 3.26 0.96 -5.90
CA SER A 223 4.32 1.76 -5.29
C SER A 223 5.72 1.11 -5.30
N ILE A 224 5.82 -0.17 -5.61
CA ILE A 224 7.10 -0.90 -5.73
C ILE A 224 7.44 -1.27 -7.18
N SER A 225 6.51 -1.02 -8.11
CA SER A 225 6.68 -1.44 -9.51
C SER A 225 7.67 -0.52 -10.23
N PRO A 226 8.58 -1.07 -11.03
CA PRO A 226 9.48 -0.29 -11.88
C PRO A 226 8.70 0.26 -13.08
N LEU A 227 8.07 1.40 -12.90
CA LEU A 227 7.26 2.04 -13.94
C LEU A 227 8.13 2.93 -14.84
N PRO A 228 7.77 3.08 -16.13
CA PRO A 228 8.39 4.08 -16.98
C PRO A 228 7.96 5.50 -16.54
N ASP A 229 8.78 6.51 -16.82
CA ASP A 229 8.60 7.90 -16.37
C ASP A 229 7.25 8.54 -16.72
N ASN A 230 6.61 8.04 -17.79
CA ASN A 230 5.33 8.54 -18.27
C ASN A 230 4.11 7.82 -17.68
N LEU A 231 4.30 6.94 -16.70
CA LEU A 231 3.22 6.19 -16.02
C LEU A 231 3.35 6.35 -14.51
N SER A 232 2.34 6.96 -13.90
CA SER A 232 2.33 7.15 -12.45
C SER A 232 1.86 5.89 -11.71
N GLU A 233 2.27 5.76 -10.43
CA GLU A 233 1.80 4.69 -9.55
C GLU A 233 0.28 4.75 -9.36
N TYR A 234 -0.33 5.94 -9.42
CA TYR A 234 -1.79 6.10 -9.33
C TYR A 234 -2.51 5.47 -10.52
N GLU A 235 -1.98 5.69 -11.72
CA GLU A 235 -2.51 5.11 -12.95
C GLU A 235 -2.33 3.60 -12.97
N PHE A 236 -1.15 3.15 -12.54
CA PHE A 236 -0.85 1.71 -12.48
C PHE A 236 -1.70 1.00 -11.41
N ALA A 237 -1.96 1.62 -10.28
CA ALA A 237 -2.91 1.09 -9.29
C ALA A 237 -4.32 0.93 -9.88
N GLY A 238 -4.75 1.89 -10.70
CA GLY A 238 -6.00 1.81 -11.44
C GLY A 238 -6.05 0.62 -12.41
N LEU A 239 -4.96 0.40 -13.15
CA LEU A 239 -4.79 -0.75 -14.04
C LEU A 239 -4.85 -2.07 -13.26
N LEU A 240 -4.07 -2.21 -12.18
CA LEU A 240 -4.06 -3.41 -11.34
C LEU A 240 -5.43 -3.71 -10.77
N GLY A 241 -6.08 -2.69 -10.19
CA GLY A 241 -7.39 -2.80 -9.55
C GLY A 241 -8.58 -2.88 -10.52
N LYS A 242 -8.36 -2.69 -11.84
CA LYS A 242 -9.43 -2.62 -12.88
C LYS A 242 -10.52 -1.58 -12.53
N ARG A 243 -10.11 -0.51 -11.84
CA ARG A 243 -10.99 0.58 -11.38
C ARG A 243 -10.18 1.82 -11.13
N ARG A 244 -10.80 2.98 -11.27
CA ARG A 244 -10.14 4.26 -11.00
C ARG A 244 -9.75 4.35 -9.53
N LEU A 245 -8.47 4.65 -9.26
CA LEU A 245 -8.01 4.95 -7.91
C LEU A 245 -8.66 6.26 -7.44
N ARG A 246 -9.36 6.20 -6.31
CA ARG A 246 -9.90 7.40 -5.65
C ARG A 246 -8.78 8.08 -4.88
N ILE A 247 -8.60 9.38 -5.12
CA ILE A 247 -7.60 10.20 -4.42
C ILE A 247 -8.27 11.43 -3.81
N THR A 248 -7.74 11.88 -2.69
CA THR A 248 -8.22 13.07 -1.97
C THR A 248 -7.04 13.94 -1.55
N LYS A 249 -7.28 15.22 -1.34
CA LYS A 249 -6.25 16.13 -0.84
C LYS A 249 -5.90 15.76 0.61
N CYS A 250 -4.61 15.71 0.94
CA CYS A 250 -4.17 15.53 2.32
C CYS A 250 -4.72 16.67 3.22
N ILE A 251 -4.96 16.38 4.51
CA ILE A 251 -5.49 17.38 5.44
C ILE A 251 -4.42 18.40 5.82
N THR A 252 -3.17 17.96 5.92
CA THR A 252 -2.06 18.76 6.45
C THR A 252 -1.19 19.40 5.39
N ASN A 253 -1.36 19.03 4.11
CA ASN A 253 -0.59 19.56 2.99
C ASN A 253 -1.35 19.46 1.66
N GLU A 254 -0.72 19.86 0.56
CA GLU A 254 -1.35 19.91 -0.77
C GLU A 254 -1.31 18.57 -1.53
N LEU A 255 -0.67 17.54 -0.99
CA LEU A 255 -0.52 16.26 -1.65
C LEU A 255 -1.85 15.55 -1.86
N MET A 256 -1.96 14.86 -2.99
CA MET A 256 -3.11 14.01 -3.30
C MET A 256 -2.80 12.58 -2.84
N VAL A 257 -3.52 12.09 -1.84
CA VAL A 257 -3.33 10.76 -1.26
C VAL A 257 -4.46 9.82 -1.66
N PRO A 258 -4.23 8.49 -1.73
CA PRO A 258 -5.30 7.52 -1.93
C PRO A 258 -6.40 7.66 -0.86
N ALA A 259 -7.64 7.81 -1.28
CA ALA A 259 -8.77 8.16 -0.41
C ALA A 259 -9.28 7.00 0.48
N GLY A 260 -8.95 5.77 0.12
CA GLY A 260 -9.37 4.54 0.82
C GLY A 260 -8.27 3.92 1.68
N LEU A 261 -7.24 4.69 2.03
CA LEU A 261 -6.18 4.24 2.92
C LEU A 261 -6.62 4.39 4.35
N LEU A 262 -6.19 3.50 5.16
CA LEU A 262 -6.39 3.29 6.56
C LEU A 262 -7.41 2.20 6.88
N TYR A 263 -7.01 1.42 7.85
CA TYR A 263 -7.83 0.52 8.62
C TYR A 263 -9.02 1.32 9.16
N THR A 264 -10.15 1.19 8.52
CA THR A 264 -11.43 1.57 9.09
C THR A 264 -12.14 0.29 9.47
N SER A 265 -12.48 0.15 10.74
CA SER A 265 -13.45 -0.82 11.18
C SER A 265 -14.72 -0.72 10.31
N ASP A 266 -15.36 -1.81 10.10
CA ASP A 266 -16.50 -2.20 9.27
C ASP A 266 -17.68 -1.22 9.01
N ALA A 267 -17.59 0.05 9.35
CA ALA A 267 -18.74 0.96 9.36
C ALA A 267 -18.88 1.84 8.08
N ALA A 268 -18.17 1.58 7.00
CA ALA A 268 -18.17 2.48 5.84
C ALA A 268 -18.33 1.76 4.49
N ASP A 269 -19.06 0.66 4.44
CA ASP A 269 -19.35 -0.07 3.21
C ASP A 269 -20.85 -0.03 2.83
N ASP A 270 -21.49 1.14 2.96
CA ASP A 270 -22.78 1.44 2.32
C ASP A 270 -22.61 2.41 1.14
#